data_dcec39a6f649c5856870ee0b33352ca4
#
_entry.id   dcec39a6f649c5856870ee0b33352ca4
#
_cell.length_a   1.000
_cell.length_b   1.000
_cell.length_c   1.000
_cell.angle_alpha   90.00
_cell.angle_beta   90.00
_cell.angle_gamma   90.00
#
_symmetry.space_group_name_H-M   'P 1'
#
loop_
_entity.id
_entity.type
_entity.pdbx_description
1 polymer ?
#
loop_
_entity_poly.entity_id
_entity_poly.type
_entity_poly.pdbx_seq_one_letter_code
_entity_poly.pdbx_strand_id
1 'polypeptide(L)'
;MKNSDNLIFVCSLIEYIARETKNHRNDVIYQLGPDAKQIYDSADALYCEPIAKAADDYIKKHCISTGEYDNISSCQNLVPDCWDIGEVFAHLIEDCCGEKDITEGLKEVYGSWMTEKILDFDSDLYYQPRDYIAECYREGEIL
;
A
#
# COMPACT_ATOMS: atom_id res chain seq x y z
N MET A 1 17.28 9.76 5.08
CA MET A 1 16.06 10.42 4.56
C MET A 1 15.31 9.50 3.65
N LYS A 2 13.99 9.53 3.73
CA LYS A 2 13.16 8.68 2.87
C LYS A 2 12.84 9.39 1.57
N ASN A 3 12.84 8.61 0.49
CA ASN A 3 12.44 9.11 -0.82
C ASN A 3 10.94 8.86 -0.97
N SER A 4 10.16 9.94 -1.05
CA SER A 4 8.70 9.88 -1.14
C SER A 4 8.25 9.11 -2.38
N ASP A 5 8.87 9.36 -3.53
CA ASP A 5 8.50 8.69 -4.78
C ASP A 5 8.76 7.18 -4.70
N ASN A 6 9.85 6.78 -4.06
CA ASN A 6 10.16 5.37 -3.88
C ASN A 6 9.14 4.69 -2.97
N LEU A 7 8.70 5.38 -1.93
CA LEU A 7 7.70 4.84 -1.02
C LEU A 7 6.33 4.72 -1.72
N ILE A 8 5.97 5.71 -2.53
CA ILE A 8 4.74 5.65 -3.34
C ILE A 8 4.80 4.43 -4.26
N PHE A 9 5.95 4.18 -4.88
CA PHE A 9 6.11 3.01 -5.74
C PHE A 9 5.89 1.70 -4.98
N VAL A 10 6.52 1.55 -3.81
CA VAL A 10 6.36 0.34 -2.98
C VAL A 10 4.89 0.13 -2.61
N CYS A 11 4.24 1.17 -2.14
CA CYS A 11 2.83 1.07 -1.73
C CYS A 11 1.91 0.78 -2.92
N SER A 12 2.20 1.37 -4.07
CA SER A 12 1.44 1.12 -5.30
C SER A 12 1.62 -0.32 -5.77
N LEU A 13 2.83 -0.84 -5.67
CA LEU A 13 3.11 -2.23 -6.03
C LEU A 13 2.41 -3.21 -5.09
N ILE A 14 2.41 -2.93 -3.79
CA ILE A 14 1.68 -3.73 -2.81
C ILE A 14 0.20 -3.76 -3.17
N GLU A 15 -0.36 -2.59 -3.50
CA GLU A 15 -1.76 -2.48 -3.88
C GLU A 15 -2.06 -3.29 -5.15
N TYR A 16 -1.19 -3.16 -6.15
CA TYR A 16 -1.36 -3.89 -7.40
C TYR A 16 -1.31 -5.41 -7.19
N ILE A 17 -0.32 -5.89 -6.47
CA ILE A 17 -0.18 -7.32 -6.17
C ILE A 17 -1.39 -7.83 -5.40
N ALA A 18 -1.84 -7.07 -4.40
CA ALA A 18 -2.97 -7.47 -3.57
C ALA A 18 -4.26 -7.62 -4.39
N ARG A 19 -4.49 -6.69 -5.33
CA ARG A 19 -5.67 -6.77 -6.22
C ARG A 19 -5.59 -7.97 -7.15
N GLU A 20 -4.42 -8.19 -7.76
CA GLU A 20 -4.21 -9.29 -8.70
C GLU A 20 -4.35 -10.65 -8.02
N THR A 21 -3.87 -10.79 -6.80
CA THR A 21 -3.84 -12.07 -6.09
C THR A 21 -5.00 -12.22 -5.10
N LYS A 22 -5.83 -11.20 -4.95
CA LYS A 22 -6.95 -11.19 -3.99
C LYS A 22 -6.50 -11.51 -2.57
N ASN A 23 -5.40 -10.89 -2.17
CA ASN A 23 -4.86 -10.99 -0.83
C ASN A 23 -5.03 -9.67 -0.09
N HIS A 24 -5.13 -9.73 1.22
CA HIS A 24 -5.09 -8.54 2.05
C HIS A 24 -3.70 -7.89 1.88
N ARG A 25 -3.63 -6.56 1.93
CA ARG A 25 -2.37 -5.83 1.71
C ARG A 25 -1.29 -6.23 2.71
N ASN A 26 -1.70 -6.45 3.95
CA ASN A 26 -0.77 -6.88 4.99
C ASN A 26 -0.16 -8.25 4.68
N ASP A 27 -0.95 -9.15 4.09
CA ASP A 27 -0.45 -10.47 3.68
C ASP A 27 0.60 -10.36 2.58
N VAL A 28 0.42 -9.43 1.65
CA VAL A 28 1.40 -9.17 0.60
C VAL A 28 2.72 -8.71 1.22
N ILE A 29 2.66 -7.82 2.19
CA ILE A 29 3.86 -7.32 2.88
C ILE A 29 4.61 -8.46 3.56
N TYR A 30 3.89 -9.34 4.26
CA TYR A 30 4.50 -10.50 4.90
C TYR A 30 5.17 -11.42 3.90
N GLN A 31 4.52 -11.66 2.77
CA GLN A 31 5.06 -12.55 1.75
C GLN A 31 6.26 -11.97 1.03
N LEU A 32 6.27 -10.64 0.80
CA LEU A 32 7.43 -9.97 0.21
C LEU A 32 8.62 -9.99 1.17
N GLY A 33 8.35 -9.89 2.47
CA GLY A 33 9.39 -9.93 3.50
C GLY A 33 10.47 -8.88 3.26
N PRO A 34 11.77 -9.26 3.33
CA PRO A 34 12.88 -8.31 3.13
C PRO A 34 12.90 -7.66 1.74
N ASP A 35 12.24 -8.24 0.76
CA ASP A 35 12.22 -7.67 -0.58
C ASP A 35 11.46 -6.33 -0.64
N ALA A 36 10.59 -6.04 0.32
CA ALA A 36 9.93 -4.74 0.38
C ALA A 36 10.96 -3.60 0.46
N LYS A 37 11.99 -3.76 1.28
CA LYS A 37 13.08 -2.79 1.39
C LYS A 37 13.89 -2.70 0.10
N GLN A 38 14.14 -3.85 -0.53
CA GLN A 38 14.87 -3.89 -1.80
C GLN A 38 14.09 -3.19 -2.91
N ILE A 39 12.77 -3.37 -2.95
CA ILE A 39 11.90 -2.68 -3.90
C ILE A 39 12.01 -1.17 -3.70
N TYR A 40 11.98 -0.72 -2.46
CA TYR A 40 12.14 0.70 -2.12
C TYR A 40 13.48 1.23 -2.65
N ASP A 41 14.57 0.50 -2.40
CA ASP A 41 15.90 0.92 -2.81
C ASP A 41 16.09 0.91 -4.33
N SER A 42 15.35 0.06 -5.05
CA SER A 42 15.45 -0.12 -6.49
C SER A 42 14.31 0.54 -7.26
N ALA A 43 13.48 1.32 -6.61
CA ALA A 43 12.27 1.87 -7.22
C ALA A 43 12.53 2.65 -8.50
N ASP A 44 13.63 3.42 -8.55
CA ASP A 44 13.97 4.20 -9.74
C ASP A 44 14.12 3.31 -10.97
N ALA A 45 14.79 2.17 -10.81
CA ALA A 45 14.99 1.21 -11.91
C ALA A 45 13.70 0.48 -12.26
N LEU A 46 12.93 0.08 -11.25
CA LEU A 46 11.69 -0.65 -11.44
C LEU A 46 10.61 0.21 -12.10
N TYR A 47 10.62 1.50 -11.81
CA TYR A 47 9.66 2.45 -12.36
C TYR A 47 9.80 2.61 -13.89
N CYS A 48 10.94 2.23 -14.46
CA CYS A 48 11.18 2.33 -15.89
C CYS A 48 10.34 1.36 -16.73
N GLU A 49 9.70 0.38 -16.09
CA GLU A 49 8.83 -0.58 -16.75
C GLU A 49 7.42 -0.50 -16.13
N PRO A 50 6.39 -1.05 -16.83
CA PRO A 50 5.04 -1.08 -16.25
C PRO A 50 5.02 -1.79 -14.91
N ILE A 51 4.25 -1.26 -13.98
CA ILE A 51 4.15 -1.83 -12.63
C ILE A 51 3.67 -3.29 -12.66
N ALA A 52 2.87 -3.65 -13.66
CA ALA A 52 2.39 -5.03 -13.84
C ALA A 52 3.55 -6.02 -13.99
N LYS A 53 4.66 -5.59 -14.62
CA LYS A 53 5.82 -6.46 -14.81
C LYS A 53 6.51 -6.73 -13.48
N ALA A 54 6.75 -5.69 -12.68
CA ALA A 54 7.34 -5.86 -11.36
C ALA A 54 6.45 -6.74 -10.49
N ALA A 55 5.14 -6.52 -10.55
CA ALA A 55 4.18 -7.33 -9.79
C ALA A 55 4.29 -8.80 -10.18
N ASP A 56 4.28 -9.09 -11.47
CA ASP A 56 4.38 -10.47 -11.96
C ASP A 56 5.67 -11.15 -11.48
N ASP A 57 6.79 -10.43 -11.55
CA ASP A 57 8.09 -10.95 -11.12
C ASP A 57 8.09 -11.31 -9.63
N TYR A 58 7.54 -10.44 -8.78
CA TYR A 58 7.51 -10.70 -7.33
C TYR A 58 6.46 -11.74 -6.94
N ILE A 59 5.33 -11.78 -7.63
CA ILE A 59 4.34 -12.84 -7.42
C ILE A 59 4.96 -14.21 -7.69
N LYS A 60 5.69 -14.32 -8.77
CA LYS A 60 6.37 -15.58 -9.13
C LYS A 60 7.49 -15.91 -8.17
N LYS A 61 8.32 -14.94 -7.84
CA LYS A 61 9.46 -15.14 -6.94
C LYS A 61 9.02 -15.68 -5.57
N HIS A 62 7.94 -15.13 -5.03
CA HIS A 62 7.46 -15.51 -3.71
C HIS A 62 6.34 -16.53 -3.73
N CYS A 63 5.97 -17.01 -4.92
CA CYS A 63 4.88 -17.99 -5.08
C CYS A 63 3.60 -17.51 -4.37
N ILE A 64 3.25 -16.24 -4.56
CA ILE A 64 2.07 -15.65 -3.93
C ILE A 64 0.83 -16.28 -4.55
N SER A 65 0.09 -17.03 -3.74
CA SER A 65 -1.12 -17.71 -4.20
C SER A 65 -2.34 -16.82 -4.10
N THR A 66 -3.35 -17.13 -4.91
CA THR A 66 -4.61 -16.38 -4.89
C THR A 66 -5.34 -16.59 -3.57
N GLY A 67 -5.74 -15.49 -2.95
CA GLY A 67 -6.53 -15.49 -1.73
C GLY A 67 -8.01 -15.22 -1.99
N GLU A 68 -8.70 -14.74 -0.97
CA GLU A 68 -10.15 -14.51 -1.03
C GLU A 68 -10.54 -13.08 -0.64
N TYR A 69 -9.58 -12.19 -0.45
CA TYR A 69 -9.88 -10.81 -0.09
C TYR A 69 -10.02 -9.96 -1.35
N ASP A 70 -11.23 -9.56 -1.66
CA ASP A 70 -11.52 -8.78 -2.85
C ASP A 70 -12.42 -7.60 -2.49
N ASN A 71 -11.82 -6.42 -2.33
CA ASN A 71 -12.54 -5.19 -2.05
C ASN A 71 -12.86 -4.40 -3.33
N ILE A 72 -12.56 -4.97 -4.49
CA ILE A 72 -12.75 -4.30 -5.77
C ILE A 72 -14.08 -4.70 -6.41
N SER A 73 -14.34 -5.99 -6.49
CA SER A 73 -15.53 -6.51 -7.19
C SER A 73 -16.84 -6.05 -6.58
N SER A 74 -16.88 -5.82 -5.26
CA SER A 74 -18.09 -5.37 -4.58
C SER A 74 -18.20 -3.85 -4.49
N CYS A 75 -17.18 -3.12 -4.93
CA CYS A 75 -17.18 -1.67 -4.89
C CYS A 75 -18.24 -1.12 -5.84
N GLN A 76 -19.11 -0.23 -5.34
CA GLN A 76 -20.22 0.33 -6.11
C GLN A 76 -19.88 1.68 -6.73
N ASN A 77 -18.79 2.30 -6.30
CA ASN A 77 -18.31 3.57 -6.82
C ASN A 77 -17.10 3.34 -7.72
N LEU A 78 -16.55 4.43 -8.26
CA LEU A 78 -15.34 4.36 -9.05
C LEU A 78 -14.18 3.86 -8.20
N VAL A 79 -13.50 2.83 -8.67
CA VAL A 79 -12.35 2.28 -7.95
C VAL A 79 -11.11 3.13 -8.24
N PRO A 80 -10.46 3.69 -7.20
CA PRO A 80 -9.20 4.41 -7.43
C PRO A 80 -8.11 3.45 -7.89
N ASP A 81 -7.18 3.94 -8.71
CA ASP A 81 -6.12 3.06 -9.20
C ASP A 81 -5.08 2.78 -8.11
N CYS A 82 -4.16 1.87 -8.40
CA CYS A 82 -3.18 1.45 -7.40
C CYS A 82 -2.23 2.59 -7.02
N TRP A 83 -1.96 3.51 -7.94
CA TRP A 83 -1.09 4.67 -7.67
C TRP A 83 -1.74 5.65 -6.71
N ASP A 84 -3.04 5.90 -6.89
CA ASP A 84 -3.79 6.79 -5.99
C ASP A 84 -3.79 6.25 -4.56
N ILE A 85 -4.06 4.97 -4.41
CA ILE A 85 -4.10 4.35 -3.08
C ILE A 85 -2.69 4.19 -2.51
N GLY A 86 -1.72 3.86 -3.34
CA GLY A 86 -0.32 3.79 -2.92
C GLY A 86 0.15 5.12 -2.36
N GLU A 87 -0.23 6.22 -2.98
CA GLU A 87 0.12 7.55 -2.48
C GLU A 87 -0.50 7.83 -1.10
N VAL A 88 -1.75 7.43 -0.89
CA VAL A 88 -2.41 7.60 0.41
C VAL A 88 -1.63 6.88 1.51
N PHE A 89 -1.29 5.62 1.29
CA PHE A 89 -0.54 4.85 2.28
C PHE A 89 0.88 5.38 2.48
N ALA A 90 1.54 5.77 1.40
CA ALA A 90 2.89 6.34 1.49
C ALA A 90 2.91 7.61 2.33
N HIS A 91 1.96 8.51 2.08
CA HIS A 91 1.85 9.75 2.86
C HIS A 91 1.56 9.46 4.33
N LEU A 92 0.69 8.49 4.61
CA LEU A 92 0.38 8.14 6.00
C LEU A 92 1.61 7.58 6.72
N ILE A 93 2.38 6.73 6.04
CA ILE A 93 3.63 6.21 6.61
C ILE A 93 4.60 7.35 6.89
N GLU A 94 4.79 8.26 5.95
CA GLU A 94 5.69 9.40 6.13
C GLU A 94 5.26 10.27 7.30
N ASP A 95 3.97 10.56 7.40
CA ASP A 95 3.45 11.49 8.41
C ASP A 95 3.44 10.90 9.82
N CYS A 96 3.20 9.60 9.94
CA CYS A 96 3.02 8.96 11.24
C CYS A 96 4.14 7.99 11.64
N CYS A 97 4.94 7.53 10.67
CA CYS A 97 6.01 6.56 10.90
C CYS A 97 7.32 6.99 10.26
N GLY A 98 7.52 8.29 10.03
CA GLY A 98 8.69 8.82 9.33
C GLY A 98 10.02 8.52 10.00
N GLU A 99 10.01 8.31 11.31
CA GLU A 99 11.21 7.99 12.08
C GLU A 99 11.63 6.53 11.98
N LYS A 100 10.73 5.66 11.51
CA LYS A 100 10.95 4.22 11.44
C LYS A 100 11.57 3.85 10.09
N ASP A 101 12.20 2.65 10.04
CA ASP A 101 12.63 2.17 8.75
C ASP A 101 11.40 1.77 7.91
N ILE A 102 11.62 1.58 6.61
CA ILE A 102 10.54 1.35 5.65
C ILE A 102 9.74 0.10 6.00
N THR A 103 10.41 -0.99 6.35
CA THR A 103 9.73 -2.24 6.65
C THR A 103 8.83 -2.12 7.88
N GLU A 104 9.32 -1.45 8.91
CA GLU A 104 8.54 -1.22 10.12
C GLU A 104 7.34 -0.31 9.85
N GLY A 105 7.55 0.76 9.09
CA GLY A 105 6.48 1.67 8.73
C GLY A 105 5.37 0.99 7.93
N LEU A 106 5.76 0.17 6.96
CA LEU A 106 4.81 -0.61 6.17
C LEU A 106 3.98 -1.54 7.07
N LYS A 107 4.63 -2.29 7.93
CA LYS A 107 3.95 -3.23 8.81
C LYS A 107 3.00 -2.53 9.78
N GLU A 108 3.43 -1.41 10.31
CA GLU A 108 2.62 -0.66 11.28
C GLU A 108 1.36 -0.10 10.65
N VAL A 109 1.49 0.60 9.54
CA VAL A 109 0.34 1.24 8.90
C VAL A 109 -0.60 0.22 8.28
N TYR A 110 -0.07 -0.73 7.51
CA TYR A 110 -0.90 -1.73 6.86
C TYR A 110 -1.51 -2.73 7.84
N GLY A 111 -0.91 -2.89 9.02
CA GLY A 111 -1.47 -3.72 10.08
C GLY A 111 -2.42 -2.95 11.00
N SER A 112 -2.65 -1.66 10.76
CA SER A 112 -3.46 -0.82 11.62
C SER A 112 -4.96 -0.88 11.26
N TRP A 113 -5.78 -0.39 12.17
CA TRP A 113 -7.23 -0.26 11.97
C TRP A 113 -7.58 0.63 10.78
N MET A 114 -6.70 1.60 10.46
CA MET A 114 -6.94 2.57 9.41
C MET A 114 -6.98 1.93 8.02
N THR A 115 -6.25 0.84 7.83
CA THR A 115 -6.15 0.17 6.53
C THR A 115 -7.52 -0.27 6.01
N GLU A 116 -8.34 -0.90 6.86
CA GLU A 116 -9.68 -1.32 6.45
C GLU A 116 -10.56 -0.13 6.07
N LYS A 117 -10.37 0.99 6.75
CA LYS A 117 -11.13 2.21 6.45
C LYS A 117 -10.74 2.82 5.12
N ILE A 118 -9.43 2.86 4.82
CA ILE A 118 -8.92 3.38 3.55
C ILE A 118 -9.35 2.46 2.40
N LEU A 119 -9.30 1.15 2.60
CA LEU A 119 -9.62 0.17 1.56
C LEU A 119 -11.12 0.03 1.28
N ASP A 120 -11.96 0.64 2.07
CA ASP A 120 -13.37 0.76 1.76
C ASP A 120 -13.54 1.90 0.75
N PHE A 121 -13.43 1.57 -0.54
CA PHE A 121 -13.46 2.56 -1.61
C PHE A 121 -14.86 3.14 -1.85
N ASP A 122 -15.88 2.60 -1.20
CA ASP A 122 -17.22 3.20 -1.21
C ASP A 122 -17.31 4.33 -0.18
N SER A 123 -16.35 4.42 0.77
CA SER A 123 -16.23 5.58 1.65
C SER A 123 -15.40 6.65 0.97
N ASP A 124 -15.39 7.85 1.53
CA ASP A 124 -14.64 8.97 0.99
C ASP A 124 -13.30 9.19 1.67
N LEU A 125 -12.87 8.27 2.53
CA LEU A 125 -11.68 8.49 3.35
C LEU A 125 -10.41 8.65 2.52
N TYR A 126 -10.23 7.81 1.50
CA TYR A 126 -8.97 7.79 0.75
C TYR A 126 -8.68 9.10 0.01
N TYR A 127 -9.69 9.90 -0.33
CA TYR A 127 -9.48 11.18 -1.01
C TYR A 127 -9.65 12.40 -0.10
N GLN A 128 -9.68 12.19 1.20
CA GLN A 128 -9.64 13.28 2.15
C GLN A 128 -8.23 13.90 2.21
N PRO A 129 -8.10 15.14 2.70
CA PRO A 129 -6.78 15.75 2.82
C PRO A 129 -5.81 14.90 3.62
N ARG A 130 -4.56 14.92 3.18
CA ARG A 130 -3.47 14.17 3.81
C ARG A 130 -3.39 14.40 5.32
N ASP A 131 -3.53 15.68 5.74
CA ASP A 131 -3.45 16.03 7.16
C ASP A 131 -4.59 15.43 7.97
N TYR A 132 -5.78 15.36 7.38
CA TYR A 132 -6.94 14.78 8.04
C TYR A 132 -6.74 13.27 8.28
N ILE A 133 -6.25 12.58 7.27
CA ILE A 133 -6.00 11.13 7.37
C ILE A 133 -4.96 10.85 8.47
N ALA A 134 -3.87 11.63 8.49
CA ALA A 134 -2.84 11.47 9.51
C ALA A 134 -3.38 11.75 10.91
N GLU A 135 -4.23 12.76 11.05
CA GLU A 135 -4.82 13.10 12.35
C GLU A 135 -5.77 12.01 12.82
N CYS A 136 -6.60 11.44 11.95
CA CYS A 136 -7.44 10.31 12.29
C CYS A 136 -6.60 9.15 12.81
N TYR A 137 -5.49 8.87 12.14
CA TYR A 137 -4.60 7.79 12.54
C TYR A 137 -4.05 8.02 13.95
N ARG A 138 -3.60 9.24 14.23
CA ARG A 138 -3.03 9.59 15.54
C ARG A 138 -4.07 9.52 16.65
N GLU A 139 -5.28 9.98 16.37
CA GLU A 139 -6.36 10.01 17.36
C GLU A 139 -7.03 8.64 17.56
N GLY A 140 -6.83 7.71 16.64
CA GLY A 140 -7.39 6.38 16.74
C GLY A 140 -8.86 6.29 16.34
N GLU A 141 -9.38 7.30 15.66
CA GLU A 141 -10.78 7.32 15.21
C GLU A 141 -10.95 8.26 14.02
N ILE A 142 -12.01 8.05 13.26
CA ILE A 142 -12.38 8.97 12.18
C ILE A 142 -12.97 10.24 12.80
N LEU A 143 -12.37 11.35 12.48
CA LEU A 143 -12.75 12.66 13.06
C LEU A 143 -13.91 13.35 12.34
#